data_073220a3b5dac4628d22f0e0ca2630f3
#
_entry.id   073220a3b5dac4628d22f0e0ca2630f3
#
_cell.length_a   1.000
_cell.length_b   1.000
_cell.length_c   1.000
_cell.angle_alpha   90.00
_cell.angle_beta   90.00
_cell.angle_gamma   90.00
#
_symmetry.space_group_name_H-M   'P 1'
#
loop_
_entity.id
_entity.type
_entity.pdbx_description
1 polymer ?
#
loop_
_entity_poly.entity_id
_entity_poly.type
_entity_poly.pdbx_seq_one_letter_code
_entity_poly.pdbx_strand_id
1 'polypeptide(L)'
;MPFPEILQYVAAAALTGVLVWAAISDGLWRRIPNSCVLAVIAIYVVWAVLAGGSGLASALLVAAAVLAVGFALFAFKIWGGGDAKLLAAVALFAGLAHLATLILVTALAGGLMALVSLASRPRRALAIWNLKGQGDWGRGIPYGVAIAIGAVVVIWGQLLGWIRPYAAF
;
A
#
# COMPACT_ATOMS: atom_id res chain seq x y z
N MET A 1 -12.79 -7.84 25.92
CA MET A 1 -12.93 -7.70 24.45
C MET A 1 -13.73 -8.89 23.96
N PRO A 2 -14.82 -8.72 23.22
CA PRO A 2 -15.52 -9.83 22.58
C PRO A 2 -14.61 -10.52 21.56
N PHE A 3 -14.79 -11.82 21.37
CA PHE A 3 -13.98 -12.67 20.50
C PHE A 3 -13.75 -12.07 19.08
N PRO A 4 -14.73 -11.43 18.43
CA PRO A 4 -14.51 -10.80 17.14
C PRO A 4 -13.50 -9.64 17.15
N GLU A 5 -13.43 -8.86 18.24
CA GLU A 5 -12.44 -7.77 18.34
C GLU A 5 -11.01 -8.30 18.41
N ILE A 6 -10.77 -9.36 19.21
CA ILE A 6 -9.42 -9.96 19.29
C ILE A 6 -8.96 -10.41 17.92
N LEU A 7 -9.86 -11.02 17.14
CA LEU A 7 -9.54 -11.53 15.82
C LEU A 7 -9.20 -10.40 14.83
N GLN A 8 -9.85 -9.25 14.96
CA GLN A 8 -9.55 -8.05 14.17
C GLN A 8 -8.13 -7.54 14.45
N TYR A 9 -7.73 -7.47 15.72
CA TYR A 9 -6.37 -7.10 16.10
C TYR A 9 -5.33 -8.10 15.59
N VAL A 10 -5.62 -9.40 15.67
CA VAL A 10 -4.73 -10.45 15.13
C VAL A 10 -4.57 -10.31 13.62
N ALA A 11 -5.65 -10.11 12.89
CA ALA A 11 -5.61 -9.91 11.45
C ALA A 11 -4.84 -8.64 11.06
N ALA A 12 -5.05 -7.53 11.77
CA ALA A 12 -4.30 -6.28 11.55
C ALA A 12 -2.80 -6.45 11.86
N ALA A 13 -2.46 -7.18 12.91
CA ALA A 13 -1.07 -7.49 13.24
C ALA A 13 -0.41 -8.37 12.17
N ALA A 14 -1.10 -9.43 11.73
CA ALA A 14 -0.62 -10.29 10.63
C ALA A 14 -0.43 -9.51 9.34
N LEU A 15 -1.41 -8.67 8.98
CA LEU A 15 -1.34 -7.79 7.81
C LEU A 15 -0.16 -6.81 7.92
N THR A 16 0.04 -6.20 9.09
CA THR A 16 1.18 -5.32 9.35
C THR A 16 2.51 -6.06 9.14
N GLY A 17 2.64 -7.30 9.61
CA GLY A 17 3.81 -8.13 9.37
C GLY A 17 4.09 -8.37 7.89
N VAL A 18 3.05 -8.69 7.11
CA VAL A 18 3.17 -8.86 5.64
C VAL A 18 3.55 -7.55 4.96
N LEU A 19 2.99 -6.41 5.37
CA LEU A 19 3.30 -5.10 4.82
C LEU A 19 4.72 -4.65 5.15
N VAL A 20 5.20 -4.92 6.37
CA VAL A 20 6.60 -4.66 6.77
C VAL A 20 7.53 -5.50 5.91
N TRP A 21 7.24 -6.78 5.69
CA TRP A 21 8.04 -7.62 4.81
C TRP A 21 8.04 -7.12 3.37
N ALA A 22 6.88 -6.72 2.83
CA ALA A 22 6.78 -6.11 1.50
C ALA A 22 7.61 -4.82 1.40
N ALA A 23 7.56 -3.96 2.43
CA ALA A 23 8.34 -2.73 2.52
C ALA A 23 9.86 -3.00 2.57
N ILE A 24 10.30 -3.97 3.37
CA ILE A 24 11.71 -4.38 3.44
C ILE A 24 12.17 -4.94 2.09
N SER A 25 11.38 -5.81 1.48
CA SER A 25 11.66 -6.41 0.18
C SER A 25 11.78 -5.33 -0.91
N ASP A 26 10.86 -4.37 -0.94
CA ASP A 26 10.91 -3.26 -1.88
C ASP A 26 12.11 -2.33 -1.62
N GLY A 27 12.39 -2.04 -0.36
CA GLY A 27 13.54 -1.22 0.04
C GLY A 27 14.89 -1.83 -0.36
N LEU A 28 15.06 -3.15 -0.17
CA LEU A 28 16.33 -3.85 -0.40
C LEU A 28 16.48 -4.32 -1.86
N TRP A 29 15.44 -4.93 -2.43
CA TRP A 29 15.50 -5.61 -3.73
C TRP A 29 14.69 -4.93 -4.83
N ARG A 30 13.97 -3.86 -4.52
CA ARG A 30 13.08 -3.15 -5.47
C ARG A 30 12.07 -4.09 -6.14
N ARG A 31 11.58 -5.03 -5.38
CA ARG A 31 10.60 -6.03 -5.80
C ARG A 31 9.65 -6.35 -4.66
N ILE A 32 8.36 -6.29 -4.95
CA ILE A 32 7.30 -6.74 -4.05
C ILE A 32 6.95 -8.17 -4.46
N PRO A 33 7.18 -9.18 -3.60
CA PRO A 33 6.83 -10.56 -3.90
C PRO A 33 5.31 -10.71 -4.11
N ASN A 34 4.89 -11.46 -5.12
CA ASN A 34 3.47 -11.76 -5.30
C ASN A 34 2.86 -12.50 -4.09
N SER A 35 3.69 -13.25 -3.35
CA SER A 35 3.27 -13.89 -2.09
C SER A 35 2.77 -12.89 -1.05
N CYS A 36 3.38 -11.69 -0.95
CA CYS A 36 2.88 -10.64 -0.07
C CYS A 36 1.49 -10.17 -0.50
N VAL A 37 1.28 -9.94 -1.79
CA VAL A 37 -0.01 -9.53 -2.34
C VAL A 37 -1.08 -10.59 -2.07
N LEU A 38 -0.76 -11.87 -2.31
CA LEU A 38 -1.66 -12.99 -2.04
C LEU A 38 -1.96 -13.14 -0.55
N ALA A 39 -0.97 -12.94 0.32
CA ALA A 39 -1.17 -12.97 1.77
C ALA A 39 -2.10 -11.84 2.24
N VAL A 40 -1.95 -10.61 1.72
CA VAL A 40 -2.87 -9.49 2.00
C VAL A 40 -4.30 -9.84 1.59
N ILE A 41 -4.49 -10.40 0.38
CA ILE A 41 -5.81 -10.83 -0.11
C ILE A 41 -6.38 -11.94 0.77
N ALA A 42 -5.57 -12.95 1.13
CA ALA A 42 -6.01 -14.05 1.98
C ALA A 42 -6.46 -13.58 3.36
N ILE A 43 -5.71 -12.67 4.00
CA ILE A 43 -6.08 -12.05 5.27
C ILE A 43 -7.41 -11.30 5.12
N TYR A 44 -7.59 -10.56 4.02
CA TYR A 44 -8.85 -9.87 3.77
C TYR A 44 -10.04 -10.83 3.61
N VAL A 45 -9.87 -11.93 2.87
CA VAL A 45 -10.94 -12.93 2.69
C VAL A 45 -11.35 -13.52 4.03
N VAL A 46 -10.39 -13.93 4.87
CA VAL A 46 -10.68 -14.43 6.22
C VAL A 46 -11.42 -13.36 7.02
N TRP A 47 -10.93 -12.13 7.00
CA TRP A 47 -11.56 -11.00 7.66
C TRP A 47 -13.02 -10.79 7.20
N ALA A 48 -13.25 -10.71 5.88
CA ALA A 48 -14.57 -10.46 5.31
C ALA A 48 -15.57 -11.57 5.64
N VAL A 49 -15.13 -12.84 5.66
CA VAL A 49 -15.96 -13.98 6.07
C VAL A 49 -16.38 -13.85 7.55
N LEU A 50 -15.44 -13.49 8.41
CA LEU A 50 -15.68 -13.33 9.84
C LEU A 50 -16.55 -12.10 10.16
N ALA A 51 -16.48 -11.06 9.34
CA ALA A 51 -17.33 -9.86 9.42
C ALA A 51 -18.73 -10.04 8.79
N GLY A 52 -19.08 -11.27 8.36
CA GLY A 52 -20.39 -11.55 7.75
C GLY A 52 -20.54 -11.06 6.30
N GLY A 53 -19.43 -10.73 5.62
CA GLY A 53 -19.41 -10.38 4.20
C GLY A 53 -20.00 -9.01 3.86
N SER A 54 -20.36 -8.19 4.84
CA SER A 54 -20.88 -6.85 4.61
C SER A 54 -19.83 -5.98 3.91
N GLY A 55 -20.20 -5.32 2.81
CA GLY A 55 -19.29 -4.44 2.07
C GLY A 55 -18.31 -5.13 1.09
N LEU A 56 -18.32 -6.47 1.00
CA LEU A 56 -17.41 -7.21 0.11
C LEU A 56 -17.49 -6.76 -1.35
N ALA A 57 -18.69 -6.55 -1.89
CA ALA A 57 -18.85 -6.12 -3.28
C ALA A 57 -18.24 -4.73 -3.51
N SER A 58 -18.44 -3.79 -2.61
CA SER A 58 -17.85 -2.44 -2.70
C SER A 58 -16.35 -2.47 -2.57
N ALA A 59 -15.79 -3.27 -1.66
CA ALA A 59 -14.35 -3.44 -1.51
C ALA A 59 -13.71 -4.02 -2.77
N LEU A 60 -14.32 -5.04 -3.37
CA LEU A 60 -13.85 -5.63 -4.62
C LEU A 60 -13.90 -4.64 -5.79
N LEU A 61 -14.97 -3.83 -5.89
CA LEU A 61 -15.06 -2.78 -6.91
C LEU A 61 -13.96 -1.74 -6.74
N VAL A 62 -13.70 -1.29 -5.52
CA VAL A 62 -12.63 -0.34 -5.21
C VAL A 62 -11.27 -0.93 -5.56
N ALA A 63 -11.00 -2.15 -5.14
CA ALA A 63 -9.74 -2.82 -5.46
C ALA A 63 -9.54 -3.02 -6.95
N ALA A 64 -10.60 -3.39 -7.68
CA ALA A 64 -10.58 -3.53 -9.14
C ALA A 64 -10.32 -2.17 -9.83
N ALA A 65 -10.95 -1.09 -9.38
CA ALA A 65 -10.72 0.25 -9.90
C ALA A 65 -9.27 0.72 -9.66
N VAL A 66 -8.76 0.53 -8.44
CA VAL A 66 -7.36 0.84 -8.09
C VAL A 66 -6.39 0.02 -8.92
N LEU A 67 -6.68 -1.27 -9.13
CA LEU A 67 -5.85 -2.14 -9.97
C LEU A 67 -5.87 -1.69 -11.43
N ALA A 68 -7.03 -1.31 -11.97
CA ALA A 68 -7.15 -0.83 -13.35
C ALA A 68 -6.36 0.46 -13.57
N VAL A 69 -6.48 1.44 -12.66
CA VAL A 69 -5.70 2.67 -12.69
C VAL A 69 -4.21 2.38 -12.54
N GLY A 70 -3.84 1.54 -11.57
CA GLY A 70 -2.45 1.13 -11.35
C GLY A 70 -1.85 0.41 -12.55
N PHE A 71 -2.64 -0.44 -13.22
CA PHE A 71 -2.23 -1.11 -14.46
C PHE A 71 -2.04 -0.14 -15.62
N ALA A 72 -2.92 0.85 -15.76
CA ALA A 72 -2.75 1.92 -16.75
C ALA A 72 -1.45 2.69 -16.51
N LEU A 73 -1.18 3.11 -15.27
CA LEU A 73 0.07 3.79 -14.91
C LEU A 73 1.31 2.91 -15.15
N PHE A 74 1.19 1.60 -14.91
CA PHE A 74 2.24 0.64 -15.24
C PHE A 74 2.48 0.54 -16.75
N ALA A 75 1.42 0.49 -17.56
CA ALA A 75 1.52 0.45 -19.03
C ALA A 75 2.22 1.69 -19.60
N PHE A 76 2.00 2.86 -18.98
CA PHE A 76 2.72 4.09 -19.30
C PHE A 76 4.12 4.19 -18.68
N LYS A 77 4.62 3.13 -18.01
CA LYS A 77 5.94 3.09 -17.33
C LYS A 77 6.12 4.17 -16.25
N ILE A 78 5.01 4.67 -15.68
CA ILE A 78 5.01 5.66 -14.61
C ILE A 78 5.16 4.95 -13.26
N TRP A 79 4.60 3.75 -13.12
CA TRP A 79 4.52 3.02 -11.84
C TRP A 79 5.00 1.58 -11.94
N GLY A 80 5.42 1.00 -10.80
CA GLY A 80 5.81 -0.41 -10.70
C GLY A 80 4.58 -1.34 -10.69
N GLY A 81 4.64 -2.45 -11.42
CA GLY A 81 3.54 -3.43 -11.41
C GLY A 81 3.31 -4.08 -10.05
N GLY A 82 4.36 -4.19 -9.21
CA GLY A 82 4.27 -4.66 -7.83
C GLY A 82 3.49 -3.70 -6.94
N ASP A 83 3.77 -2.39 -7.08
CA ASP A 83 3.12 -1.33 -6.31
C ASP A 83 1.62 -1.26 -6.63
N ALA A 84 1.26 -1.36 -7.92
CA ALA A 84 -0.13 -1.37 -8.36
C ALA A 84 -0.92 -2.54 -7.74
N LYS A 85 -0.34 -3.74 -7.73
CA LYS A 85 -0.96 -4.93 -7.12
C LYS A 85 -1.09 -4.80 -5.60
N LEU A 86 -0.04 -4.31 -4.93
CA LEU A 86 -0.05 -4.15 -3.48
C LEU A 86 -1.08 -3.09 -3.05
N LEU A 87 -1.12 -1.93 -3.74
CA LEU A 87 -2.09 -0.89 -3.44
C LEU A 87 -3.53 -1.38 -3.65
N ALA A 88 -3.79 -2.13 -4.73
CA ALA A 88 -5.11 -2.71 -4.98
C ALA A 88 -5.51 -3.71 -3.89
N ALA A 89 -4.58 -4.56 -3.43
CA ALA A 89 -4.85 -5.50 -2.35
C ALA A 89 -5.15 -4.80 -1.02
N VAL A 90 -4.42 -3.75 -0.70
CA VAL A 90 -4.66 -2.95 0.52
C VAL A 90 -5.95 -2.14 0.42
N ALA A 91 -6.34 -1.70 -0.78
CA ALA A 91 -7.58 -0.96 -0.99
C ALA A 91 -8.84 -1.79 -0.61
N LEU A 92 -8.74 -3.12 -0.55
CA LEU A 92 -9.80 -3.98 0.00
C LEU A 92 -10.16 -3.59 1.44
N PHE A 93 -9.15 -3.32 2.28
CA PHE A 93 -9.35 -2.93 3.69
C PHE A 93 -9.77 -1.46 3.85
N ALA A 94 -9.39 -0.60 2.92
CA ALA A 94 -9.78 0.80 2.94
C ALA A 94 -11.23 1.01 2.47
N GLY A 95 -11.70 0.20 1.52
CA GLY A 95 -12.97 0.42 0.87
C GLY A 95 -13.07 1.82 0.25
N LEU A 96 -14.26 2.20 -0.18
CA LEU A 96 -14.48 3.54 -0.74
C LEU A 96 -14.33 4.65 0.31
N ALA A 97 -14.71 4.37 1.56
CA ALA A 97 -14.72 5.35 2.64
C ALA A 97 -13.31 5.90 2.97
N HIS A 98 -12.28 5.05 2.88
CA HIS A 98 -10.91 5.40 3.27
C HIS A 98 -9.91 5.35 2.13
N LEU A 99 -10.38 5.13 0.89
CA LEU A 99 -9.51 5.12 -0.28
C LEU A 99 -8.74 6.45 -0.42
N ALA A 100 -9.43 7.58 -0.24
CA ALA A 100 -8.79 8.89 -0.30
C ALA A 100 -7.71 9.04 0.77
N THR A 101 -7.97 8.60 2.00
CA THR A 101 -6.99 8.61 3.11
C THR A 101 -5.80 7.71 2.78
N LEU A 102 -6.03 6.50 2.27
CA LEU A 102 -4.98 5.58 1.84
C LEU A 102 -4.08 6.23 0.79
N ILE A 103 -4.67 6.78 -0.26
CA ILE A 103 -3.91 7.43 -1.35
C ILE A 103 -3.15 8.64 -0.83
N LEU A 104 -3.79 9.50 -0.03
CA LEU A 104 -3.16 10.71 0.50
C LEU A 104 -1.95 10.37 1.39
N VAL A 105 -2.12 9.47 2.35
CA VAL A 105 -1.03 9.08 3.26
C VAL A 105 0.10 8.40 2.47
N THR A 106 -0.22 7.53 1.52
CA THR A 106 0.76 6.90 0.63
C THR A 106 1.51 7.96 -0.19
N ALA A 107 0.80 8.94 -0.76
CA ALA A 107 1.42 10.01 -1.54
C ALA A 107 2.32 10.92 -0.70
N LEU A 108 1.89 11.26 0.52
CA LEU A 108 2.70 12.07 1.46
C LEU A 108 3.96 11.30 1.90
N ALA A 109 3.82 10.02 2.25
CA ALA A 109 4.95 9.18 2.61
C ALA A 109 5.94 9.03 1.44
N GLY A 110 5.44 8.74 0.23
CA GLY A 110 6.26 8.65 -0.98
C GLY A 110 6.93 9.97 -1.34
N GLY A 111 6.20 11.09 -1.22
CA GLY A 111 6.71 12.44 -1.44
C GLY A 111 7.82 12.82 -0.44
N LEU A 112 7.63 12.49 0.85
CA LEU A 112 8.65 12.71 1.87
C LEU A 112 9.90 11.88 1.59
N MET A 113 9.74 10.61 1.21
CA MET A 113 10.87 9.76 0.82
C MET A 113 11.60 10.30 -0.42
N ALA A 114 10.86 10.86 -1.39
CA ALA A 114 11.44 11.53 -2.55
C ALA A 114 12.27 12.75 -2.15
N LEU A 115 11.72 13.60 -1.27
CA LEU A 115 12.41 14.79 -0.77
C LEU A 115 13.68 14.43 -0.01
N VAL A 116 13.61 13.45 0.89
CA VAL A 116 14.78 12.96 1.64
C VAL A 116 15.84 12.40 0.69
N SER A 117 15.41 11.62 -0.32
CA SER A 117 16.32 11.07 -1.33
C SER A 117 17.00 12.17 -2.15
N LEU A 118 16.28 13.22 -2.52
CA LEU A 118 16.79 14.37 -3.24
C LEU A 118 17.75 15.20 -2.37
N ALA A 119 17.38 15.49 -1.14
CA ALA A 119 18.19 16.26 -0.19
C ALA A 119 19.51 15.56 0.17
N SER A 120 19.50 14.23 0.28
CA SER A 120 20.69 13.44 0.63
C SER A 120 21.68 13.27 -0.55
N ARG A 121 21.27 13.58 -1.79
CA ARG A 121 22.11 13.37 -2.99
C ARG A 121 22.14 14.58 -3.96
N PRO A 122 22.30 15.83 -3.48
CA PRO A 122 22.13 17.01 -4.33
C PRO A 122 23.15 17.08 -5.48
N ARG A 123 24.40 16.67 -5.24
CA ARG A 123 25.49 16.73 -6.24
C ARG A 123 25.37 15.65 -7.33
N ARG A 124 24.80 14.48 -7.01
CA ARG A 124 24.60 13.40 -7.99
C ARG A 124 23.37 13.66 -8.86
N ALA A 125 22.31 14.25 -8.33
CA ALA A 125 21.12 14.61 -9.09
C ALA A 125 21.43 15.62 -10.21
N LEU A 126 22.23 16.65 -9.92
CA LEU A 126 22.68 17.66 -10.90
C LEU A 126 23.66 17.10 -11.96
N ALA A 127 24.58 16.23 -11.55
CA ALA A 127 25.51 15.59 -12.47
C ALA A 127 24.82 14.60 -13.44
N ILE A 128 23.79 13.91 -12.97
CA ILE A 128 23.03 12.94 -13.76
C ILE A 128 22.10 13.63 -14.75
N TRP A 129 21.54 14.81 -14.40
CA TRP A 129 20.76 15.63 -15.33
C TRP A 129 21.59 16.05 -16.56
N ASN A 130 22.90 16.29 -16.38
CA ASN A 130 23.80 16.76 -17.45
C ASN A 130 24.46 15.64 -18.28
N LEU A 131 24.50 14.40 -17.82
CA LEU A 131 25.19 13.30 -18.47
C LEU A 131 24.21 12.17 -18.87
N LYS A 132 23.47 12.37 -19.97
CA LYS A 132 22.62 11.34 -20.64
C LYS A 132 21.46 10.81 -19.78
N GLY A 133 20.23 10.85 -20.26
CA GLY A 133 18.98 10.32 -19.76
C GLY A 133 18.92 8.82 -19.38
N GLN A 134 20.00 8.30 -18.84
CA GLN A 134 20.15 6.97 -18.23
C GLN A 134 20.81 7.09 -16.85
N GLY A 135 20.46 8.13 -16.10
CA GLY A 135 20.80 8.17 -14.69
C GLY A 135 20.12 7.02 -13.93
N ASP A 136 20.69 6.65 -12.80
CA ASP A 136 20.29 5.59 -11.86
C ASP A 136 18.85 5.77 -11.29
N TRP A 137 17.96 6.40 -12.07
CA TRP A 137 16.51 6.43 -11.89
C TRP A 137 15.90 5.02 -11.98
N GLY A 138 16.67 4.04 -12.46
CA GLY A 138 16.31 2.63 -12.44
C GLY A 138 16.14 2.06 -11.03
N ARG A 139 16.67 2.74 -10.00
CA ARG A 139 16.37 2.47 -8.60
C ARG A 139 15.40 3.53 -8.06
N GLY A 140 14.19 3.57 -8.59
CA GLY A 140 13.12 4.46 -8.15
C GLY A 140 12.92 4.49 -6.62
N ILE A 141 12.06 5.38 -6.13
CA ILE A 141 11.66 5.43 -4.72
C ILE A 141 10.94 4.11 -4.37
N PRO A 142 11.23 3.46 -3.22
CA PRO A 142 10.53 2.25 -2.82
C PRO A 142 9.08 2.57 -2.44
N TYR A 143 8.20 2.61 -3.43
CA TYR A 143 6.78 2.94 -3.21
C TYR A 143 6.05 1.91 -2.35
N GLY A 144 6.52 0.65 -2.30
CA GLY A 144 5.99 -0.36 -1.40
C GLY A 144 6.07 0.03 0.08
N VAL A 145 7.11 0.79 0.47
CA VAL A 145 7.22 1.36 1.82
C VAL A 145 6.13 2.39 2.07
N ALA A 146 5.90 3.29 1.11
CA ALA A 146 4.86 4.33 1.22
C ALA A 146 3.45 3.72 1.30
N ILE A 147 3.18 2.69 0.48
CA ILE A 147 1.91 1.95 0.50
C ILE A 147 1.72 1.25 1.86
N ALA A 148 2.77 0.63 2.40
CA ALA A 148 2.72 -0.02 3.71
C ALA A 148 2.38 0.97 4.82
N ILE A 149 2.98 2.17 4.81
CA ILE A 149 2.66 3.24 5.78
C ILE A 149 1.20 3.66 5.64
N GLY A 150 0.73 3.94 4.42
CA GLY A 150 -0.67 4.31 4.17
C GLY A 150 -1.66 3.25 4.66
N ALA A 151 -1.36 1.99 4.39
CA ALA A 151 -2.16 0.86 4.81
C ALA A 151 -2.24 0.73 6.33
N VAL A 152 -1.10 0.78 7.01
CA VAL A 152 -1.03 0.69 8.48
C VAL A 152 -1.82 1.82 9.12
N VAL A 153 -1.68 3.06 8.64
CA VAL A 153 -2.45 4.21 9.16
C VAL A 153 -3.95 4.01 9.00
N VAL A 154 -4.41 3.53 7.84
CA VAL A 154 -5.83 3.28 7.61
C VAL A 154 -6.36 2.17 8.50
N ILE A 155 -5.67 1.04 8.57
CA ILE A 155 -6.15 -0.15 9.29
C ILE A 155 -6.15 0.10 10.80
N TRP A 156 -5.03 0.56 11.35
CA TRP A 156 -4.95 0.87 12.77
C TRP A 156 -5.77 2.09 13.16
N GLY A 157 -5.92 3.07 12.26
CA GLY A 157 -6.78 4.23 12.48
C GLY A 157 -8.25 3.82 12.66
N GLN A 158 -8.73 2.83 11.91
CA GLN A 158 -10.07 2.26 12.07
C GLN A 158 -10.20 1.49 13.39
N LEU A 159 -9.24 0.62 13.72
CA LEU A 159 -9.26 -0.18 14.94
C LEU A 159 -9.14 0.65 16.23
N LEU A 160 -8.38 1.74 16.19
CA LEU A 160 -8.18 2.64 17.32
C LEU A 160 -9.25 3.74 17.40
N GLY A 161 -10.20 3.77 16.46
CA GLY A 161 -11.28 4.74 16.43
C GLY A 161 -10.84 6.16 16.02
N TRP A 162 -9.65 6.34 15.43
CA TRP A 162 -9.19 7.64 14.92
C TRP A 162 -9.91 8.03 13.62
N ILE A 163 -10.30 7.05 12.84
CA ILE A 163 -11.15 7.20 11.66
C ILE A 163 -12.37 6.29 11.80
N ARG A 164 -13.49 6.66 11.18
CA ARG A 164 -14.72 5.88 11.28
C ARG A 164 -14.49 4.48 10.73
N PRO A 165 -14.92 3.43 11.44
CA PRO A 165 -14.77 2.08 10.90
C PRO A 165 -15.54 1.96 9.57
N TYR A 166 -14.91 1.33 8.58
CA TYR A 166 -15.60 0.92 7.36
C TYR A 166 -16.52 -0.26 7.69
N ALA A 167 -17.62 -0.41 6.95
CA ALA A 167 -18.70 -1.38 7.23
C ALA A 167 -18.27 -2.86 7.37
N ALA A 168 -17.00 -3.17 7.18
CA ALA A 168 -16.38 -4.47 7.41
C ALA A 168 -15.66 -4.59 8.77
N PHE A 169 -15.74 -3.54 9.61
CA PHE A 169 -15.17 -3.52 10.98
C PHE A 169 -16.25 -3.46 12.03
#